data_a26c886cf91ab01666ebabc9fb9ce1e3
#
_entry.id   a26c886cf91ab01666ebabc9fb9ce1e3
#
_cell.length_a   1.000
_cell.length_b   1.000
_cell.length_c   1.000
_cell.angle_alpha   90.00
_cell.angle_beta   90.00
_cell.angle_gamma   90.00
#
_symmetry.space_group_name_H-M   'P 1'
#
loop_
_entity.id
_entity.type
_entity.pdbx_description
1 polymer ?
#
loop_
_entity_poly.entity_id
_entity_poly.type
_entity_poly.pdbx_seq_one_letter_code
_entity_poly.pdbx_strand_id
1 'polypeptide(L)'
;MADGIFSDGHVDGSLRLYDYHRMYDSPNMPDASALASALLVNARSGEVQGFSAGVSLVYANALGTRNTPANRIDVTLMGRENSLGAISQAYVQYRASGWTLRAGDQYLDTPWLGMSDSRVLPAAYRALSARFDAGRDWSFVVARTFQWKSRTSDRFFSDNLYYPTHFDGDPVYGGNGALPPDAKAYSGTWLAGSTYRHGMFSGQTWLYDFLHFARMAYTDGTVTFPAVGIVHPFVSAQLVEEWTTGDNTLVETGTKILGVAGRRVRSEIPGIDAGAHVGHTRFDVSWNRVVRQSGDTVGSGTLISPFTASYATDPLYTTSMLRGLVEQGPGHAWKARITQMLLGDRLQVVTAYTQYRTLYRGNSHDVYLDLIYRFTGPLNGLQLRNRWERSVGGANNLNPGNRPFSYNRVMISYAF
;
A
#
# COMPACT_ATOMS: atom_id res chain seq x y z
N MET A 1 14.23 -23.75 -31.52
CA MET A 1 13.43 -23.71 -30.26
C MET A 1 14.07 -22.86 -29.14
N ALA A 2 15.39 -22.69 -29.14
CA ALA A 2 16.02 -21.79 -28.15
C ALA A 2 15.95 -20.30 -28.53
N ASP A 3 15.73 -19.99 -29.81
CA ASP A 3 15.74 -18.59 -30.30
C ASP A 3 14.63 -17.73 -29.73
N GLY A 4 13.41 -18.25 -29.46
CA GLY A 4 12.28 -17.49 -28.93
C GLY A 4 12.42 -17.06 -27.46
N ILE A 5 13.21 -17.79 -26.66
CA ILE A 5 13.37 -17.42 -25.22
C ILE A 5 14.16 -16.13 -25.07
N PHE A 6 15.15 -15.89 -25.91
CA PHE A 6 16.01 -14.70 -25.84
C PHE A 6 15.60 -13.62 -26.83
N SER A 7 15.17 -13.96 -28.05
CA SER A 7 14.80 -13.01 -29.10
C SER A 7 13.54 -12.22 -28.75
N ASP A 8 12.57 -12.84 -28.06
CA ASP A 8 11.32 -12.21 -27.64
C ASP A 8 11.37 -11.74 -26.18
N GLY A 9 12.57 -11.76 -25.60
CA GLY A 9 12.82 -11.23 -24.27
C GLY A 9 12.64 -9.70 -24.22
N HIS A 10 12.26 -9.21 -23.06
CA HIS A 10 12.05 -7.78 -22.82
C HIS A 10 12.80 -7.34 -21.56
N VAL A 11 13.44 -6.17 -21.65
CA VAL A 11 14.08 -5.51 -20.52
C VAL A 11 13.48 -4.13 -20.40
N ASP A 12 13.00 -3.80 -19.23
CA ASP A 12 12.50 -2.48 -18.84
C ASP A 12 13.06 -2.10 -17.49
N GLY A 13 12.94 -0.82 -17.14
CA GLY A 13 13.43 -0.40 -15.84
C GLY A 13 13.05 1.01 -15.46
N SER A 14 13.52 1.43 -14.29
CA SER A 14 13.37 2.82 -13.87
C SER A 14 14.55 3.29 -13.03
N LEU A 15 14.92 4.56 -13.25
CA LEU A 15 15.78 5.33 -12.36
C LEU A 15 14.91 6.19 -11.47
N ARG A 16 15.25 6.29 -10.18
CA ARG A 16 14.51 7.08 -9.19
C ARG A 16 15.47 7.96 -8.40
N LEU A 17 15.05 9.18 -8.12
CA LEU A 17 15.68 10.09 -7.17
C LEU A 17 14.58 10.69 -6.32
N TYR A 18 14.51 10.29 -5.06
CA TYR A 18 13.46 10.69 -4.13
C TYR A 18 14.05 11.42 -2.92
N ASP A 19 13.44 12.55 -2.60
CA ASP A 19 13.81 13.39 -1.46
C ASP A 19 12.56 13.59 -0.57
N TYR A 20 12.68 13.14 0.69
CA TYR A 20 11.58 13.13 1.67
C TYR A 20 11.95 14.00 2.86
N HIS A 21 11.05 14.92 3.21
CA HIS A 21 11.19 15.80 4.38
C HIS A 21 9.95 15.73 5.25
N ARG A 22 10.14 15.33 6.50
CA ARG A 22 9.13 15.34 7.55
C ARG A 22 9.46 16.42 8.56
N MET A 23 8.61 17.42 8.67
CA MET A 23 8.77 18.60 9.51
C MET A 23 7.75 18.56 10.64
N TYR A 24 8.21 18.61 11.88
CA TYR A 24 7.38 18.58 13.07
C TYR A 24 7.28 19.97 13.71
N ASP A 25 6.06 20.43 14.00
CA ASP A 25 5.83 21.65 14.76
C ASP A 25 6.06 21.40 16.27
N SER A 26 7.25 20.92 16.62
CA SER A 26 7.56 20.59 18.01
C SER A 26 9.05 20.72 18.28
N PRO A 27 9.46 21.50 19.28
CA PRO A 27 10.87 21.65 19.62
C PRO A 27 11.51 20.34 20.11
N ASN A 28 10.71 19.37 20.56
CA ASN A 28 11.20 18.11 21.11
C ASN A 28 11.20 16.96 20.10
N MET A 29 10.77 17.19 18.86
CA MET A 29 10.86 16.23 17.77
C MET A 29 11.63 16.82 16.62
N PRO A 30 12.85 16.33 16.36
CA PRO A 30 13.63 16.82 15.24
C PRO A 30 12.99 16.46 13.92
N ASP A 31 13.10 17.36 12.96
CA ASP A 31 12.75 17.09 11.58
C ASP A 31 13.59 15.94 11.04
N ALA A 32 12.98 15.13 10.17
CA ALA A 32 13.61 13.97 9.56
C ALA A 32 13.58 14.08 8.05
N SER A 33 14.66 13.73 7.39
CA SER A 33 14.76 13.72 5.93
C SER A 33 15.50 12.51 5.41
N ALA A 34 15.29 12.20 4.14
CA ALA A 34 16.06 11.18 3.44
C ALA A 34 16.08 11.49 1.93
N LEU A 35 17.27 11.42 1.35
CA LEU A 35 17.49 11.43 -0.08
C LEU A 35 17.96 10.04 -0.50
N ALA A 36 17.41 9.49 -1.57
CA ALA A 36 17.86 8.22 -2.11
C ALA A 36 17.69 8.18 -3.63
N SER A 37 18.65 7.54 -4.30
CA SER A 37 18.52 7.10 -5.68
C SER A 37 18.24 5.62 -5.73
N ALA A 38 17.57 5.14 -6.80
CA ALA A 38 17.43 3.72 -7.08
C ALA A 38 17.44 3.42 -8.57
N LEU A 39 17.91 2.21 -8.88
CA LEU A 39 17.81 1.56 -10.17
C LEU A 39 16.98 0.29 -10.00
N LEU A 40 15.95 0.16 -10.81
CA LEU A 40 15.15 -1.05 -10.95
C LEU A 40 15.29 -1.54 -12.37
N VAL A 41 15.64 -2.82 -12.56
CA VAL A 41 15.76 -3.46 -13.87
C VAL A 41 14.96 -4.73 -13.86
N ASN A 42 14.04 -4.86 -14.79
CA ASN A 42 13.21 -6.03 -15.00
C ASN A 42 13.62 -6.69 -16.31
N ALA A 43 13.88 -7.98 -16.28
CA ALA A 43 14.11 -8.79 -17.48
C ALA A 43 13.10 -9.93 -17.52
N ARG A 44 12.49 -10.15 -18.67
CA ARG A 44 11.57 -11.25 -18.93
C ARG A 44 11.99 -11.99 -20.18
N SER A 45 11.95 -13.32 -20.13
CA SER A 45 12.18 -14.15 -21.32
C SER A 45 10.99 -14.03 -22.29
N GLY A 46 11.22 -14.40 -23.54
CA GLY A 46 10.15 -14.77 -24.46
C GLY A 46 9.34 -15.95 -23.90
N GLU A 47 8.16 -16.15 -24.48
CA GLU A 47 7.25 -17.25 -24.11
C GLU A 47 7.47 -18.45 -25.06
N VAL A 48 7.73 -19.63 -24.49
CA VAL A 48 7.87 -20.89 -25.24
C VAL A 48 6.90 -21.91 -24.67
N GLN A 49 5.97 -22.36 -25.49
CA GLN A 49 4.90 -23.29 -25.11
C GLN A 49 4.13 -22.83 -23.86
N GLY A 50 3.91 -21.51 -23.71
CA GLY A 50 3.26 -20.91 -22.56
C GLY A 50 4.18 -20.61 -21.37
N PHE A 51 5.43 -21.10 -21.36
CA PHE A 51 6.37 -20.85 -20.27
C PHE A 51 7.22 -19.61 -20.53
N SER A 52 7.43 -18.83 -19.49
CA SER A 52 8.36 -17.69 -19.45
C SER A 52 8.95 -17.55 -18.04
N ALA A 53 10.01 -16.79 -17.92
CA ALA A 53 10.65 -16.48 -16.64
C ALA A 53 10.89 -14.98 -16.53
N GLY A 54 10.93 -14.45 -15.31
CA GLY A 54 11.25 -13.05 -15.06
C GLY A 54 12.15 -12.87 -13.86
N VAL A 55 13.01 -11.86 -13.92
CA VAL A 55 13.86 -11.41 -12.82
C VAL A 55 13.81 -9.90 -12.72
N SER A 56 13.77 -9.37 -11.48
CA SER A 56 13.88 -7.93 -11.21
C SER A 56 14.99 -7.70 -10.21
N LEU A 57 15.96 -6.91 -10.61
CA LEU A 57 17.05 -6.45 -9.77
C LEU A 57 16.72 -5.03 -9.30
N VAL A 58 16.90 -4.77 -8.03
CA VAL A 58 16.70 -3.45 -7.44
C VAL A 58 17.92 -3.06 -6.63
N TYR A 59 18.36 -1.82 -6.78
CA TYR A 59 19.44 -1.24 -5.99
C TYR A 59 19.07 0.19 -5.60
N ALA A 60 19.25 0.55 -4.33
CA ALA A 60 19.05 1.90 -3.82
C ALA A 60 20.24 2.36 -3.01
N ASN A 61 20.51 3.66 -3.06
CA ASN A 61 21.62 4.29 -2.35
C ASN A 61 21.19 5.64 -1.74
N ALA A 62 21.59 5.87 -0.49
CA ALA A 62 21.24 7.07 0.29
C ALA A 62 22.07 8.32 -0.06
N LEU A 63 22.94 8.27 -1.05
CA LEU A 63 23.76 9.39 -1.55
C LEU A 63 24.50 10.17 -0.45
N GLY A 64 25.00 9.48 0.57
CA GLY A 64 25.75 10.09 1.67
C GLY A 64 24.90 10.80 2.74
N THR A 65 23.56 10.81 2.62
CA THR A 65 22.68 11.51 3.57
C THR A 65 22.51 10.80 4.91
N ARG A 66 23.17 9.66 5.12
CA ARG A 66 23.16 8.90 6.39
C ARG A 66 24.14 9.40 7.44
N ASN A 67 24.90 10.44 7.14
CA ASN A 67 25.83 11.07 8.13
C ASN A 67 25.13 11.96 9.16
N THR A 68 23.80 12.11 9.06
CA THR A 68 22.98 12.82 10.04
C THR A 68 22.64 11.93 11.23
N PRO A 69 22.34 12.50 12.41
CA PRO A 69 21.89 11.73 13.56
C PRO A 69 20.70 10.83 13.21
N ALA A 70 20.68 9.60 13.75
CA ALA A 70 19.69 8.57 13.39
C ALA A 70 18.22 9.01 13.59
N ASN A 71 17.94 9.87 14.56
CA ASN A 71 16.61 10.43 14.81
C ASN A 71 16.18 11.52 13.81
N ARG A 72 17.06 11.93 12.91
CA ARG A 72 16.77 12.87 11.81
C ARG A 72 16.72 12.20 10.44
N ILE A 73 16.82 10.89 10.38
CA ILE A 73 16.68 10.12 9.15
C ILE A 73 15.21 9.70 8.98
N ASP A 74 14.59 10.03 7.84
CA ASP A 74 13.31 9.45 7.47
C ASP A 74 13.53 8.02 6.96
N VAL A 75 13.41 7.06 7.86
CA VAL A 75 13.60 5.63 7.56
C VAL A 75 12.52 5.05 6.64
N THR A 76 11.43 5.78 6.40
CA THR A 76 10.34 5.28 5.56
C THR A 76 10.70 5.23 4.09
N LEU A 77 11.73 5.96 3.64
CA LEU A 77 12.15 5.98 2.24
C LEU A 77 12.88 4.69 1.84
N MET A 78 13.91 4.29 2.60
CA MET A 78 14.71 3.09 2.33
C MET A 78 15.33 2.45 3.59
N GLY A 79 14.77 2.66 4.78
CA GLY A 79 15.34 2.16 6.02
C GLY A 79 16.53 2.99 6.50
N ARG A 80 17.42 2.37 7.28
CA ARG A 80 18.62 3.01 7.88
C ARG A 80 19.90 2.74 7.13
N GLU A 81 19.89 1.82 6.20
CA GLU A 81 21.06 1.41 5.44
C GLU A 81 21.54 2.49 4.47
N ASN A 82 22.86 2.49 4.16
CA ASN A 82 23.43 3.36 3.15
C ASN A 82 23.08 2.91 1.74
N SER A 83 22.93 1.60 1.55
CA SER A 83 22.52 0.99 0.29
C SER A 83 21.72 -0.28 0.53
N LEU A 84 20.81 -0.58 -0.38
CA LEU A 84 20.02 -1.79 -0.41
C LEU A 84 20.08 -2.38 -1.82
N GLY A 85 20.42 -3.66 -1.93
CA GLY A 85 20.39 -4.39 -3.19
C GLY A 85 19.63 -5.70 -3.02
N ALA A 86 18.70 -6.00 -3.93
CA ALA A 86 17.90 -7.22 -3.84
C ALA A 86 17.48 -7.73 -5.22
N ILE A 87 17.28 -9.04 -5.29
CA ILE A 87 16.41 -9.64 -6.30
C ILE A 87 14.98 -9.49 -5.80
N SER A 88 14.21 -8.59 -6.43
CA SER A 88 12.85 -8.27 -6.01
C SER A 88 11.82 -9.20 -6.66
N GLN A 89 12.12 -9.71 -7.85
CA GLN A 89 11.37 -10.78 -8.51
C GLN A 89 12.31 -11.83 -9.07
N ALA A 90 11.92 -13.09 -8.94
CA ALA A 90 12.53 -14.25 -9.61
C ALA A 90 11.45 -15.33 -9.72
N TYR A 91 10.86 -15.49 -10.89
CA TYR A 91 9.70 -16.37 -11.06
C TYR A 91 9.71 -17.12 -12.39
N VAL A 92 9.02 -18.25 -12.40
CA VAL A 92 8.57 -18.93 -13.61
C VAL A 92 7.07 -18.71 -13.77
N GLN A 93 6.63 -18.52 -15.00
CA GLN A 93 5.25 -18.29 -15.35
C GLN A 93 4.80 -19.23 -16.46
N TYR A 94 3.57 -19.68 -16.38
CA TYR A 94 2.88 -20.42 -17.44
C TYR A 94 1.59 -19.72 -17.83
N ARG A 95 1.34 -19.58 -19.13
CA ARG A 95 0.10 -19.02 -19.69
C ARG A 95 -0.54 -19.99 -20.65
N ALA A 96 -1.83 -20.24 -20.49
CA ALA A 96 -2.66 -20.98 -21.44
C ALA A 96 -4.14 -20.69 -21.20
N SER A 97 -4.92 -20.53 -22.28
CA SER A 97 -6.40 -20.53 -22.23
C SER A 97 -6.99 -19.61 -21.16
N GLY A 98 -6.47 -18.39 -21.01
CA GLY A 98 -6.94 -17.42 -20.01
C GLY A 98 -6.31 -17.57 -18.62
N TRP A 99 -5.55 -18.63 -18.38
CA TRP A 99 -4.80 -18.84 -17.16
C TRP A 99 -3.41 -18.20 -17.20
N THR A 100 -3.01 -17.61 -16.10
CA THR A 100 -1.62 -17.24 -15.80
C THR A 100 -1.25 -17.82 -14.45
N LEU A 101 -0.33 -18.76 -14.43
CA LEU A 101 0.24 -19.37 -13.22
C LEU A 101 1.64 -18.80 -13.00
N ARG A 102 1.99 -18.45 -11.76
CA ARG A 102 3.31 -17.94 -11.44
C ARG A 102 3.81 -18.52 -10.12
N ALA A 103 5.07 -18.91 -10.09
CA ALA A 103 5.76 -19.44 -8.92
C ALA A 103 7.09 -18.72 -8.72
N GLY A 104 7.36 -18.25 -7.51
CA GLY A 104 8.59 -17.56 -7.13
C GLY A 104 8.36 -16.18 -6.52
N ASP A 105 9.41 -15.38 -6.51
CA ASP A 105 9.38 -14.01 -5.99
C ASP A 105 8.72 -13.10 -7.02
N GLN A 106 7.65 -12.39 -6.62
CA GLN A 106 6.78 -11.65 -7.53
C GLN A 106 6.14 -10.44 -6.87
N TYR A 107 5.75 -9.46 -7.67
CA TYR A 107 4.86 -8.40 -7.24
C TYR A 107 3.42 -8.89 -7.26
N LEU A 108 2.68 -8.53 -6.23
CA LEU A 108 1.23 -8.69 -6.16
C LEU A 108 0.56 -7.31 -6.25
N ASP A 109 -0.61 -7.28 -6.87
CA ASP A 109 -1.44 -6.09 -6.98
C ASP A 109 -2.84 -6.44 -6.49
N THR A 110 -3.00 -6.49 -5.17
CA THR A 110 -4.26 -6.73 -4.48
C THR A 110 -4.51 -5.63 -3.46
N PRO A 111 -5.76 -5.36 -3.06
CA PRO A 111 -6.07 -4.24 -2.17
C PRO A 111 -5.28 -4.20 -0.85
N TRP A 112 -5.05 -5.36 -0.23
CA TRP A 112 -4.40 -5.46 1.09
C TRP A 112 -3.01 -6.12 1.06
N LEU A 113 -2.61 -6.69 -0.08
CA LEU A 113 -1.25 -7.13 -0.39
C LEU A 113 -0.84 -6.56 -1.74
N GLY A 114 -0.08 -5.49 -1.76
CA GLY A 114 0.36 -4.84 -2.98
C GLY A 114 1.83 -4.44 -2.94
N MET A 115 2.35 -4.03 -4.08
CA MET A 115 3.72 -3.50 -4.20
C MET A 115 3.94 -2.26 -3.34
N SER A 116 2.87 -1.49 -3.09
CA SER A 116 2.95 -0.23 -2.34
C SER A 116 4.06 0.69 -2.86
N ASP A 117 4.14 0.87 -4.17
CA ASP A 117 5.24 1.51 -4.90
C ASP A 117 5.27 3.04 -4.73
N SER A 118 5.23 3.49 -3.48
CA SER A 118 5.35 4.90 -3.10
C SER A 118 6.66 5.20 -2.35
N ARG A 119 7.63 4.30 -2.44
CA ARG A 119 8.96 4.40 -1.86
C ARG A 119 10.01 4.17 -2.94
N VAL A 120 11.27 4.21 -2.56
CA VAL A 120 12.35 4.02 -3.52
C VAL A 120 12.39 2.59 -4.08
N LEU A 121 12.02 1.61 -3.29
CA LEU A 121 11.84 0.22 -3.70
C LEU A 121 10.39 -0.26 -3.48
N PRO A 122 9.87 -1.20 -4.32
CA PRO A 122 8.59 -1.84 -4.11
C PRO A 122 8.67 -2.98 -3.10
N ALA A 123 7.53 -3.31 -2.49
CA ALA A 123 7.36 -4.57 -1.76
C ALA A 123 7.16 -5.72 -2.75
N ALA A 124 7.60 -6.93 -2.37
CA ALA A 124 7.47 -8.14 -3.17
C ALA A 124 7.14 -9.34 -2.29
N TYR A 125 6.63 -10.40 -2.90
CA TYR A 125 6.14 -11.58 -2.20
C TYR A 125 6.70 -12.86 -2.82
N ARG A 126 7.22 -13.78 -2.02
CA ARG A 126 7.48 -15.15 -2.43
C ARG A 126 6.18 -15.90 -2.42
N ALA A 127 5.70 -16.32 -3.58
CA ALA A 127 4.34 -16.80 -3.70
C ALA A 127 4.15 -17.81 -4.85
N LEU A 128 3.06 -18.57 -4.72
CA LEU A 128 2.39 -19.24 -5.84
C LEU A 128 1.12 -18.44 -6.14
N SER A 129 0.88 -18.09 -7.39
CA SER A 129 -0.32 -17.39 -7.80
C SER A 129 -0.91 -17.97 -9.08
N ALA A 130 -2.23 -17.94 -9.17
CA ALA A 130 -3.00 -18.29 -10.33
C ALA A 130 -4.00 -17.18 -10.62
N ARG A 131 -4.04 -16.72 -11.87
CA ARG A 131 -5.04 -15.79 -12.39
C ARG A 131 -5.78 -16.47 -13.54
N PHE A 132 -7.07 -16.29 -13.56
CA PHE A 132 -7.95 -16.72 -14.64
C PHE A 132 -8.79 -15.55 -15.14
N ASP A 133 -8.63 -15.19 -16.42
CA ASP A 133 -9.41 -14.15 -17.08
C ASP A 133 -10.55 -14.83 -17.85
N ALA A 134 -11.78 -14.72 -17.30
CA ALA A 134 -13.01 -15.27 -17.89
C ALA A 134 -13.65 -14.24 -18.82
N GLY A 135 -13.30 -14.32 -20.07
CA GLY A 135 -13.72 -13.36 -21.08
C GLY A 135 -13.05 -11.99 -20.89
N ARG A 136 -13.84 -10.91 -21.07
CA ARG A 136 -13.35 -9.52 -20.95
C ARG A 136 -13.74 -8.86 -19.64
N ASP A 137 -14.69 -9.44 -18.92
CA ASP A 137 -15.39 -8.76 -17.83
C ASP A 137 -14.92 -9.26 -16.46
N TRP A 138 -14.52 -10.52 -16.35
CA TRP A 138 -14.13 -11.14 -15.09
C TRP A 138 -12.68 -11.56 -15.04
N SER A 139 -12.06 -11.34 -13.91
CA SER A 139 -10.76 -11.91 -13.55
C SER A 139 -10.82 -12.48 -12.14
N PHE A 140 -10.25 -13.66 -11.97
CA PHE A 140 -10.14 -14.37 -10.69
C PHE A 140 -8.68 -14.55 -10.34
N VAL A 141 -8.34 -14.38 -9.08
CA VAL A 141 -6.98 -14.55 -8.57
C VAL A 141 -7.02 -15.42 -7.31
N VAL A 142 -6.11 -16.38 -7.22
CA VAL A 142 -5.81 -17.12 -5.99
C VAL A 142 -4.31 -17.09 -5.80
N ALA A 143 -3.85 -16.84 -4.59
CA ALA A 143 -2.43 -16.93 -4.29
C ALA A 143 -2.16 -17.43 -2.87
N ARG A 144 -0.98 -18.01 -2.70
CA ARG A 144 -0.38 -18.38 -1.43
C ARG A 144 0.97 -17.68 -1.32
N THR A 145 1.08 -16.71 -0.40
CA THR A 145 2.37 -16.09 -0.09
C THR A 145 3.04 -16.85 1.06
N PHE A 146 4.36 -16.91 1.05
CA PHE A 146 5.17 -17.59 2.06
C PHE A 146 6.04 -16.59 2.82
N GLN A 147 6.63 -15.66 2.10
CA GLN A 147 7.52 -14.62 2.62
C GLN A 147 7.23 -13.31 1.89
N TRP A 148 7.67 -12.21 2.45
CA TRP A 148 7.62 -10.91 1.82
C TRP A 148 8.93 -10.15 1.99
N LYS A 149 9.22 -9.28 1.04
CA LYS A 149 10.25 -8.26 1.10
C LYS A 149 9.56 -6.91 1.27
N SER A 150 9.85 -6.23 2.37
CA SER A 150 9.32 -4.88 2.57
C SER A 150 9.94 -3.88 1.58
N ARG A 151 9.42 -2.66 1.58
CA ARG A 151 9.96 -1.55 0.77
C ARG A 151 11.34 -1.05 1.24
N THR A 152 11.79 -1.52 2.39
CA THR A 152 13.02 -1.09 3.05
C THR A 152 13.93 -2.25 3.42
N SER A 153 13.69 -3.46 2.91
CA SER A 153 14.54 -4.63 3.12
C SER A 153 15.19 -5.16 1.84
N ASP A 154 16.33 -5.80 2.00
CA ASP A 154 17.15 -6.38 0.95
C ASP A 154 16.80 -7.84 0.63
N ARG A 155 15.97 -8.49 1.45
CA ARG A 155 15.63 -9.90 1.34
C ARG A 155 14.21 -10.21 1.79
N PHE A 156 13.79 -11.46 1.62
CA PHE A 156 12.47 -11.96 1.98
C PHE A 156 12.48 -12.56 3.39
N PHE A 157 11.43 -12.26 4.18
CA PHE A 157 11.26 -12.70 5.55
C PHE A 157 9.85 -13.26 5.79
N SER A 158 9.73 -14.11 6.81
CA SER A 158 8.47 -14.65 7.29
C SER A 158 7.95 -13.84 8.50
N ASP A 159 7.90 -12.52 8.37
CA ASP A 159 7.40 -11.60 9.38
C ASP A 159 6.41 -10.60 8.78
N ASN A 160 5.97 -9.65 9.56
CA ASN A 160 5.01 -8.63 9.15
C ASN A 160 5.31 -7.31 9.87
N LEU A 161 4.53 -6.27 9.57
CA LEU A 161 4.74 -4.93 10.12
C LEU A 161 4.57 -4.83 11.64
N TYR A 162 3.81 -5.74 12.26
CA TYR A 162 3.60 -5.75 13.72
C TYR A 162 4.72 -6.46 14.46
N TYR A 163 5.32 -7.46 13.84
CA TYR A 163 6.41 -8.25 14.40
C TYR A 163 7.57 -8.34 13.41
N PRO A 164 8.27 -7.22 13.15
CA PRO A 164 9.40 -7.18 12.22
C PRO A 164 10.61 -7.82 12.90
N THR A 165 10.80 -9.13 12.69
CA THR A 165 11.87 -9.89 13.34
C THR A 165 13.21 -9.73 12.64
N HIS A 166 13.25 -9.40 11.37
CA HIS A 166 14.45 -9.51 10.55
C HIS A 166 14.70 -8.31 9.60
N PHE A 167 13.81 -7.33 9.51
CA PHE A 167 14.09 -6.19 8.64
C PHE A 167 14.37 -4.92 9.45
N ASP A 168 15.42 -4.20 9.06
CA ASP A 168 15.85 -2.95 9.68
C ASP A 168 15.11 -1.73 9.10
N GLY A 169 13.98 -1.97 8.46
CA GLY A 169 13.24 -0.96 7.75
C GLY A 169 12.52 0.01 8.67
N ASP A 170 11.29 0.27 8.34
CA ASP A 170 10.37 1.14 9.06
C ASP A 170 9.56 0.30 10.08
N PRO A 171 10.06 0.04 11.28
CA PRO A 171 9.31 -0.71 12.26
C PRO A 171 8.15 0.16 12.74
N VAL A 172 6.95 -0.22 12.37
CA VAL A 172 5.73 0.49 12.73
C VAL A 172 5.60 0.65 14.24
N TYR A 173 6.11 -0.29 15.02
CA TYR A 173 5.93 -0.34 16.46
C TYR A 173 7.23 -0.39 17.26
N GLY A 174 8.35 -0.08 16.66
CA GLY A 174 9.65 -0.05 17.37
C GLY A 174 9.99 -1.37 18.05
N GLY A 175 9.49 -2.48 17.50
CA GLY A 175 9.70 -3.81 18.06
C GLY A 175 11.17 -4.22 17.99
N ASN A 176 11.63 -4.92 19.00
CA ASN A 176 12.97 -5.54 19.07
C ASN A 176 13.03 -6.86 18.29
N GLY A 177 12.05 -7.15 17.45
CA GLY A 177 11.97 -8.35 16.66
C GLY A 177 11.59 -9.63 17.37
N ALA A 178 11.36 -9.62 18.67
CA ALA A 178 10.95 -10.80 19.39
C ALA A 178 9.45 -11.06 19.26
N LEU A 179 9.08 -12.27 18.91
CA LEU A 179 7.71 -12.72 19.01
C LEU A 179 7.30 -12.82 20.49
N PRO A 180 6.03 -12.57 20.82
CA PRO A 180 5.50 -12.90 22.14
C PRO A 180 5.74 -14.38 22.48
N PRO A 181 5.94 -14.73 23.76
CA PRO A 181 5.97 -16.14 24.18
C PRO A 181 4.72 -16.87 23.65
N ASP A 182 4.90 -18.09 23.21
CA ASP A 182 3.84 -18.96 22.66
C ASP A 182 3.20 -18.49 21.34
N ALA A 183 3.59 -17.34 20.76
CA ALA A 183 3.14 -16.92 19.45
C ALA A 183 3.81 -17.72 18.35
N LYS A 184 3.00 -18.20 17.41
CA LYS A 184 3.53 -18.77 16.17
C LYS A 184 3.98 -17.68 15.23
N ALA A 185 5.12 -17.89 14.58
CA ALA A 185 5.59 -16.98 13.54
C ALA A 185 4.56 -16.90 12.40
N TYR A 186 4.44 -15.72 11.79
CA TYR A 186 3.65 -15.54 10.60
C TYR A 186 4.17 -16.46 9.47
N SER A 187 3.28 -17.21 8.83
CA SER A 187 3.66 -18.17 7.80
C SER A 187 3.11 -17.84 6.42
N GLY A 188 2.68 -16.59 6.20
CA GLY A 188 2.19 -16.08 4.92
C GLY A 188 0.68 -15.89 4.89
N THR A 189 0.14 -15.73 3.68
CA THR A 189 -1.28 -15.46 3.45
C THR A 189 -1.83 -16.36 2.36
N TRP A 190 -3.02 -16.92 2.57
CA TRP A 190 -3.89 -17.34 1.50
C TRP A 190 -4.76 -16.17 1.06
N LEU A 191 -4.91 -15.97 -0.23
CA LEU A 191 -5.83 -14.97 -0.76
C LEU A 191 -6.57 -15.50 -1.98
N ALA A 192 -7.81 -15.04 -2.13
CA ALA A 192 -8.63 -15.26 -3.31
C ALA A 192 -9.41 -13.98 -3.61
N GLY A 193 -9.55 -13.64 -4.87
CA GLY A 193 -10.29 -12.46 -5.27
C GLY A 193 -10.85 -12.54 -6.66
N SER A 194 -11.84 -11.70 -6.92
CA SER A 194 -12.41 -11.49 -8.24
C SER A 194 -12.57 -10.02 -8.54
N THR A 195 -12.41 -9.66 -9.79
CA THR A 195 -12.71 -8.33 -10.31
C THR A 195 -13.70 -8.44 -11.45
N TYR A 196 -14.61 -7.48 -11.53
CA TYR A 196 -15.64 -7.39 -12.58
C TYR A 196 -15.65 -5.98 -13.17
N ARG A 197 -15.79 -5.91 -14.50
CA ARG A 197 -15.98 -4.63 -15.20
C ARG A 197 -16.81 -4.84 -16.46
N HIS A 198 -18.02 -4.31 -16.45
CA HIS A 198 -18.89 -4.32 -17.62
C HIS A 198 -19.85 -3.13 -17.60
N GLY A 199 -19.91 -2.40 -18.72
CA GLY A 199 -20.80 -1.25 -18.89
C GLY A 199 -20.57 -0.19 -17.81
N MET A 200 -21.62 0.12 -17.06
CA MET A 200 -21.58 1.11 -15.99
C MET A 200 -21.10 0.55 -14.65
N PHE A 201 -20.87 -0.76 -14.53
CA PHE A 201 -20.51 -1.42 -13.29
C PHE A 201 -19.05 -1.85 -13.27
N SER A 202 -18.35 -1.59 -12.17
CA SER A 202 -17.06 -2.20 -11.84
C SER A 202 -17.03 -2.54 -10.36
N GLY A 203 -16.30 -3.59 -9.98
CA GLY A 203 -16.17 -3.96 -8.59
C GLY A 203 -15.18 -5.10 -8.38
N GLN A 204 -14.90 -5.38 -7.13
CA GLN A 204 -14.00 -6.45 -6.71
C GLN A 204 -14.41 -7.01 -5.36
N THR A 205 -14.05 -8.27 -5.13
CA THR A 205 -14.19 -8.93 -3.83
C THR A 205 -12.95 -9.75 -3.58
N TRP A 206 -12.43 -9.67 -2.37
CA TRP A 206 -11.21 -10.34 -1.93
C TRP A 206 -11.38 -10.96 -0.56
N LEU A 207 -10.80 -12.14 -0.38
CA LEU A 207 -10.69 -12.85 0.88
C LEU A 207 -9.21 -13.06 1.20
N TYR A 208 -8.81 -12.79 2.43
CA TYR A 208 -7.46 -13.00 2.94
C TYR A 208 -7.51 -13.85 4.20
N ASP A 209 -6.63 -14.83 4.30
CA ASP A 209 -6.33 -15.55 5.52
C ASP A 209 -4.86 -15.25 5.87
N PHE A 210 -4.64 -14.24 6.72
CA PHE A 210 -3.33 -13.90 7.28
C PHE A 210 -3.03 -14.92 8.38
N LEU A 211 -2.25 -15.93 8.05
CA LEU A 211 -2.03 -17.08 8.93
C LEU A 211 -1.47 -16.67 10.29
N HIS A 212 -2.05 -17.20 11.36
CA HIS A 212 -1.78 -16.85 12.75
C HIS A 212 -2.09 -15.40 13.17
N PHE A 213 -2.78 -14.66 12.32
CA PHE A 213 -3.10 -13.26 12.55
C PHE A 213 -4.60 -13.00 12.52
N ALA A 214 -5.23 -12.96 11.35
CA ALA A 214 -6.67 -12.72 11.16
C ALA A 214 -7.13 -13.11 9.76
N ARG A 215 -8.44 -13.21 9.56
CA ARG A 215 -9.07 -13.25 8.23
C ARG A 215 -9.71 -11.92 7.90
N MET A 216 -9.73 -11.60 6.62
CA MET A 216 -10.31 -10.36 6.12
C MET A 216 -11.10 -10.63 4.84
N ALA A 217 -12.29 -10.02 4.74
CA ALA A 217 -13.03 -9.86 3.51
C ALA A 217 -13.02 -8.38 3.11
N TYR A 218 -12.82 -8.11 1.84
CA TYR A 218 -12.89 -6.78 1.26
C TYR A 218 -13.74 -6.83 0.00
N THR A 219 -14.67 -5.90 -0.13
CA THR A 219 -15.42 -5.70 -1.37
C THR A 219 -15.59 -4.23 -1.65
N ASP A 220 -15.53 -3.85 -2.91
CA ASP A 220 -15.96 -2.54 -3.40
C ASP A 220 -16.67 -2.68 -4.74
N GLY A 221 -17.48 -1.68 -5.05
CA GLY A 221 -18.17 -1.59 -6.33
C GLY A 221 -18.51 -0.16 -6.67
N THR A 222 -18.45 0.16 -7.96
CA THR A 222 -18.75 1.48 -8.52
C THR A 222 -19.80 1.37 -9.62
N VAL A 223 -20.76 2.27 -9.56
CA VAL A 223 -21.70 2.54 -10.65
C VAL A 223 -21.36 3.89 -11.25
N THR A 224 -21.03 3.92 -12.55
CA THR A 224 -20.83 5.16 -13.31
C THR A 224 -22.08 5.40 -14.15
N PHE A 225 -22.82 6.45 -13.83
CA PHE A 225 -24.08 6.74 -14.52
C PHE A 225 -23.83 7.35 -15.91
N PRO A 226 -24.81 7.25 -16.81
CA PRO A 226 -24.76 7.96 -18.09
C PRO A 226 -24.52 9.46 -17.91
N ALA A 227 -23.83 10.05 -18.86
CA ALA A 227 -23.53 11.47 -18.82
C ALA A 227 -24.80 12.35 -18.86
N VAL A 228 -24.81 13.38 -18.04
CA VAL A 228 -25.78 14.48 -18.12
C VAL A 228 -25.03 15.73 -18.59
N GLY A 229 -25.11 16.02 -19.88
CA GLY A 229 -24.25 17.00 -20.52
C GLY A 229 -22.77 16.58 -20.45
N ILE A 230 -21.92 17.38 -19.82
CA ILE A 230 -20.49 17.10 -19.63
C ILE A 230 -20.19 16.40 -18.29
N VAL A 231 -21.21 16.11 -17.51
CA VAL A 231 -21.09 15.53 -16.17
C VAL A 231 -21.30 14.03 -16.22
N HIS A 232 -20.33 13.24 -15.72
CA HIS A 232 -20.40 11.79 -15.59
C HIS A 232 -20.42 11.44 -14.07
N PRO A 233 -21.61 11.29 -13.48
CA PRO A 233 -21.72 10.98 -12.05
C PRO A 233 -21.32 9.53 -11.75
N PHE A 234 -20.85 9.29 -10.55
CA PHE A 234 -20.62 7.93 -10.05
C PHE A 234 -20.91 7.83 -8.56
N VAL A 235 -21.19 6.60 -8.12
CA VAL A 235 -21.29 6.22 -6.72
C VAL A 235 -20.57 4.90 -6.53
N SER A 236 -19.78 4.83 -5.46
CA SER A 236 -19.07 3.63 -5.06
C SER A 236 -19.43 3.26 -3.62
N ALA A 237 -19.43 1.98 -3.33
CA ALA A 237 -19.56 1.46 -1.97
C ALA A 237 -18.46 0.45 -1.69
N GLN A 238 -18.00 0.38 -0.45
CA GLN A 238 -17.03 -0.63 0.01
C GLN A 238 -17.42 -1.18 1.38
N LEU A 239 -16.97 -2.40 1.65
CA LEU A 239 -17.06 -3.03 2.95
C LEU A 239 -15.75 -3.77 3.23
N VAL A 240 -15.23 -3.60 4.43
CA VAL A 240 -14.16 -4.44 4.99
C VAL A 240 -14.71 -5.11 6.24
N GLU A 241 -14.53 -6.42 6.30
CA GLU A 241 -14.79 -7.21 7.49
C GLU A 241 -13.52 -7.95 7.87
N GLU A 242 -13.18 -7.95 9.16
CA GLU A 242 -12.05 -8.68 9.68
C GLU A 242 -12.46 -9.46 10.93
N TRP A 243 -11.98 -10.71 11.04
CA TRP A 243 -12.34 -11.58 12.16
C TRP A 243 -11.21 -12.52 12.57
N THR A 244 -11.29 -12.97 13.82
CA THR A 244 -10.39 -13.97 14.40
C THR A 244 -10.47 -15.28 13.62
N THR A 245 -9.31 -15.89 13.39
CA THR A 245 -9.22 -17.30 12.99
C THR A 245 -9.15 -18.20 14.23
N GLY A 246 -9.28 -19.50 14.04
CA GLY A 246 -9.05 -20.47 15.15
C GLY A 246 -7.60 -20.52 15.64
N ASP A 247 -6.67 -19.86 14.99
CA ASP A 247 -5.26 -19.76 15.32
C ASP A 247 -4.76 -18.34 15.03
N ASN A 248 -5.00 -17.43 15.96
CA ASN A 248 -4.59 -16.02 15.88
C ASN A 248 -3.56 -15.68 16.98
N THR A 249 -2.63 -16.55 17.21
CA THR A 249 -1.65 -16.44 18.30
C THR A 249 -0.83 -15.16 18.25
N LEU A 250 -0.58 -14.58 17.07
CA LEU A 250 0.09 -13.29 16.95
C LEU A 250 -0.72 -12.12 17.51
N VAL A 251 -2.03 -12.24 17.60
CA VAL A 251 -2.91 -11.21 18.17
C VAL A 251 -3.20 -11.50 19.64
N GLU A 252 -3.52 -12.75 19.99
CA GLU A 252 -3.87 -13.14 21.36
C GLU A 252 -2.74 -12.94 22.34
N THR A 253 -1.51 -13.25 21.93
CA THR A 253 -0.31 -13.11 22.77
C THR A 253 0.34 -11.74 22.64
N GLY A 254 0.06 -11.04 21.55
CA GLY A 254 0.65 -9.76 21.21
C GLY A 254 -0.18 -8.57 21.65
N THR A 255 -0.36 -8.38 22.93
CA THR A 255 -1.03 -7.20 23.52
C THR A 255 -0.43 -5.85 23.12
N LYS A 256 0.57 -5.83 22.25
CA LYS A 256 1.30 -4.64 21.82
C LYS A 256 0.77 -4.03 20.54
N ILE A 257 -0.20 -4.65 19.86
CA ILE A 257 -0.87 -4.00 18.74
C ILE A 257 -1.59 -2.78 19.31
N LEU A 258 -1.05 -1.60 19.07
CA LEU A 258 -1.53 -0.28 19.55
C LEU A 258 -1.52 -0.10 21.08
N GLY A 259 -0.94 -1.01 21.85
CA GLY A 259 -1.05 -0.97 23.33
C GLY A 259 -2.48 -1.12 23.84
N VAL A 260 -3.39 -1.66 23.04
CA VAL A 260 -4.82 -1.82 23.36
C VAL A 260 -5.12 -3.26 23.67
N ALA A 261 -5.84 -3.49 24.76
CA ALA A 261 -6.29 -4.81 25.17
C ALA A 261 -7.27 -5.40 24.15
N GLY A 262 -7.31 -6.71 24.05
CA GLY A 262 -8.24 -7.49 23.25
C GLY A 262 -7.56 -8.75 22.69
N ARG A 263 -8.31 -9.85 22.69
CA ARG A 263 -7.83 -11.14 22.20
C ARG A 263 -8.43 -11.54 20.87
N ARG A 264 -9.55 -10.90 20.48
CA ARG A 264 -10.28 -11.23 19.27
C ARG A 264 -10.16 -10.09 18.26
N VAL A 265 -9.89 -10.44 17.03
CA VAL A 265 -10.03 -9.52 15.92
C VAL A 265 -11.49 -9.54 15.49
N ARG A 266 -12.10 -8.38 15.42
CA ARG A 266 -13.39 -8.17 14.79
C ARG A 266 -13.49 -6.72 14.36
N SER A 267 -13.53 -6.46 13.08
CA SER A 267 -13.69 -5.11 12.52
C SER A 267 -14.70 -5.14 11.39
N GLU A 268 -15.42 -4.05 11.26
CA GLU A 268 -16.38 -3.82 10.18
C GLU A 268 -16.27 -2.36 9.74
N ILE A 269 -16.00 -2.14 8.44
CA ILE A 269 -15.81 -0.79 7.89
C ILE A 269 -16.61 -0.63 6.60
N PRO A 270 -17.86 -0.18 6.67
CA PRO A 270 -18.57 0.33 5.51
C PRO A 270 -17.98 1.65 5.03
N GLY A 271 -18.08 1.88 3.72
CA GLY A 271 -17.67 3.12 3.08
C GLY A 271 -18.52 3.44 1.86
N ILE A 272 -18.59 4.73 1.55
CA ILE A 272 -19.23 5.25 0.35
C ILE A 272 -18.34 6.34 -0.25
N ASP A 273 -18.30 6.40 -1.58
CA ASP A 273 -17.66 7.46 -2.35
C ASP A 273 -18.62 7.90 -3.46
N ALA A 274 -18.86 9.20 -3.56
CA ALA A 274 -19.74 9.74 -4.59
C ALA A 274 -19.11 10.97 -5.22
N GLY A 275 -19.29 11.11 -6.53
CA GLY A 275 -18.69 12.22 -7.24
C GLY A 275 -19.07 12.29 -8.71
N ALA A 276 -18.32 13.08 -9.44
CA ALA A 276 -18.51 13.23 -10.87
C ALA A 276 -17.20 13.57 -11.59
N HIS A 277 -17.11 13.14 -12.83
CA HIS A 277 -16.16 13.66 -13.80
C HIS A 277 -16.82 14.76 -14.63
N VAL A 278 -16.17 15.92 -14.74
CA VAL A 278 -16.60 17.07 -15.53
C VAL A 278 -15.44 17.51 -16.38
N GLY A 279 -15.44 17.12 -17.66
CA GLY A 279 -14.29 17.30 -18.55
C GLY A 279 -13.03 16.64 -17.97
N HIS A 280 -12.00 17.44 -17.74
CA HIS A 280 -10.71 16.98 -17.17
C HIS A 280 -10.66 17.04 -15.63
N THR A 281 -11.78 17.28 -14.95
CA THR A 281 -11.86 17.39 -13.50
C THR A 281 -12.67 16.25 -12.91
N ARG A 282 -12.18 15.63 -11.83
CA ARG A 282 -12.96 14.73 -10.97
C ARG A 282 -13.14 15.38 -9.61
N PHE A 283 -14.37 15.36 -9.11
CA PHE A 283 -14.74 15.73 -7.74
C PHE A 283 -15.30 14.50 -7.05
N ASP A 284 -14.89 14.25 -5.81
CA ASP A 284 -15.49 13.19 -5.01
C ASP A 284 -15.49 13.53 -3.51
N VAL A 285 -16.50 12.97 -2.83
CA VAL A 285 -16.63 12.98 -1.37
C VAL A 285 -16.80 11.55 -0.90
N SER A 286 -15.93 11.14 0.00
CA SER A 286 -15.88 9.79 0.55
C SER A 286 -16.17 9.79 2.04
N TRP A 287 -16.71 8.69 2.53
CA TRP A 287 -16.93 8.43 3.94
C TRP A 287 -16.65 6.96 4.28
N ASN A 288 -16.01 6.72 5.42
CA ASN A 288 -15.83 5.40 6.02
C ASN A 288 -16.10 5.45 7.51
N ARG A 289 -16.57 4.35 8.08
CA ARG A 289 -16.82 4.20 9.50
C ARG A 289 -16.26 2.87 10.00
N VAL A 290 -15.44 2.92 11.06
CA VAL A 290 -15.08 1.75 11.86
C VAL A 290 -16.16 1.54 12.90
N VAL A 291 -16.90 0.43 12.78
CA VAL A 291 -18.02 0.11 13.68
C VAL A 291 -17.47 -0.39 15.01
N ARG A 292 -17.96 0.21 16.13
CA ARG A 292 -17.57 -0.24 17.47
C ARG A 292 -18.06 -1.67 17.70
N GLN A 293 -17.16 -2.53 18.13
CA GLN A 293 -17.47 -3.91 18.52
C GLN A 293 -17.47 -4.04 20.04
N SER A 294 -18.35 -4.90 20.54
CA SER A 294 -18.43 -5.27 21.96
C SER A 294 -17.54 -6.50 22.27
N GLY A 295 -17.33 -6.74 23.56
CA GLY A 295 -16.55 -7.89 24.05
C GLY A 295 -15.04 -7.64 24.03
N ASP A 296 -14.27 -8.72 24.14
CA ASP A 296 -12.80 -8.71 24.19
C ASP A 296 -12.20 -8.62 22.79
N THR A 297 -12.51 -7.51 22.09
CA THR A 297 -12.03 -7.26 20.74
C THR A 297 -10.87 -6.27 20.75
N VAL A 298 -9.85 -6.50 19.93
CA VAL A 298 -8.70 -5.60 19.76
C VAL A 298 -9.21 -4.20 19.47
N GLY A 299 -8.87 -3.25 20.37
CA GLY A 299 -9.21 -1.86 20.20
C GLY A 299 -10.69 -1.56 19.99
N SER A 300 -11.61 -2.35 20.58
CA SER A 300 -13.06 -2.18 20.41
C SER A 300 -13.53 -2.25 18.95
N GLY A 301 -12.87 -3.04 18.12
CA GLY A 301 -13.18 -3.22 16.70
C GLY A 301 -12.28 -2.46 15.76
N THR A 302 -11.06 -2.13 16.19
CA THR A 302 -10.08 -1.52 15.29
C THR A 302 -9.69 -2.49 14.17
N LEU A 303 -9.52 -1.95 12.97
CA LEU A 303 -8.94 -2.69 11.85
C LEU A 303 -7.43 -2.76 12.02
N ILE A 304 -6.87 -3.94 11.84
CA ILE A 304 -5.43 -4.18 11.83
C ILE A 304 -5.05 -4.88 10.53
N SER A 305 -3.87 -4.59 10.00
CA SER A 305 -3.43 -5.18 8.73
C SER A 305 -1.92 -5.41 8.74
N PRO A 306 -1.47 -6.65 8.54
CA PRO A 306 -0.05 -6.99 8.69
C PRO A 306 0.87 -6.38 7.63
N PHE A 307 0.33 -5.87 6.51
CA PHE A 307 1.14 -5.32 5.41
C PHE A 307 0.81 -3.87 5.04
N THR A 308 -0.32 -3.33 5.48
CA THR A 308 -0.67 -1.92 5.23
C THR A 308 -0.49 -1.06 6.46
N ALA A 309 -0.91 -1.53 7.64
CA ALA A 309 -0.75 -0.89 8.94
C ALA A 309 -0.66 0.65 8.87
N SER A 310 0.34 1.27 9.48
CA SER A 310 0.55 2.72 9.43
C SER A 310 1.14 3.23 8.10
N TYR A 311 1.30 2.37 7.09
CA TYR A 311 1.84 2.80 5.79
C TYR A 311 0.85 3.63 4.95
N ALA A 312 -0.40 3.74 5.36
CA ALA A 312 -1.47 4.42 4.61
C ALA A 312 -1.54 3.95 3.14
N THR A 313 -1.46 2.63 2.96
CA THR A 313 -1.52 1.96 1.66
C THR A 313 -2.76 1.09 1.55
N ASP A 314 -3.65 1.18 2.53
CA ASP A 314 -4.94 0.50 2.52
C ASP A 314 -5.89 1.11 1.46
N PRO A 315 -6.87 0.33 0.97
CA PRO A 315 -7.78 0.76 -0.08
C PRO A 315 -8.99 1.56 0.41
N LEU A 316 -9.03 1.97 1.68
CA LEU A 316 -10.17 2.70 2.21
C LEU A 316 -10.33 4.06 1.50
N TYR A 317 -11.55 4.45 1.18
CA TYR A 317 -11.81 5.67 0.42
C TYR A 317 -11.30 6.94 1.10
N THR A 318 -11.24 6.94 2.44
CA THR A 318 -10.80 8.11 3.22
C THR A 318 -9.32 8.12 3.55
N THR A 319 -8.54 7.12 3.11
CA THR A 319 -7.09 7.11 3.34
C THR A 319 -6.42 8.27 2.60
N SER A 320 -5.56 9.02 3.32
CA SER A 320 -4.70 10.08 2.79
C SER A 320 -3.29 9.56 2.50
N MET A 321 -2.32 10.44 2.23
CA MET A 321 -0.94 10.04 2.02
C MET A 321 -0.28 9.48 3.29
N LEU A 322 -0.64 10.00 4.46
CA LEU A 322 0.02 9.70 5.73
C LEU A 322 -0.84 8.88 6.68
N ARG A 323 -2.15 8.93 6.51
CA ARG A 323 -3.11 8.39 7.47
C ARG A 323 -4.27 7.69 6.79
N GLY A 324 -4.84 6.73 7.50
CA GLY A 324 -6.07 6.05 7.19
C GLY A 324 -6.81 5.70 8.48
N LEU A 325 -7.82 4.86 8.39
CA LEU A 325 -8.58 4.37 9.53
C LEU A 325 -7.99 3.11 10.14
N VAL A 326 -7.03 2.47 9.48
CA VAL A 326 -6.31 1.32 10.03
C VAL A 326 -5.67 1.73 11.35
N GLU A 327 -5.88 0.95 12.41
CA GLU A 327 -5.37 1.18 13.77
C GLU A 327 -5.91 2.41 14.51
N GLN A 328 -6.95 3.06 13.99
CA GLN A 328 -7.47 4.28 14.63
C GLN A 328 -8.61 4.01 15.62
N GLY A 329 -9.10 2.76 15.69
CA GLY A 329 -10.23 2.36 16.52
C GLY A 329 -11.58 2.80 15.95
N PRO A 330 -12.68 2.55 16.69
CA PRO A 330 -14.01 2.96 16.29
C PRO A 330 -14.11 4.46 16.02
N GLY A 331 -14.87 4.79 14.99
CA GLY A 331 -15.05 6.18 14.58
C GLY A 331 -15.36 6.29 13.10
N HIS A 332 -15.12 7.45 12.52
CA HIS A 332 -15.37 7.70 11.11
C HIS A 332 -14.40 8.71 10.53
N ALA A 333 -14.31 8.71 9.23
CA ALA A 333 -13.62 9.74 8.45
C ALA A 333 -14.48 10.16 7.27
N TRP A 334 -14.26 11.39 6.80
CA TRP A 334 -14.72 11.82 5.49
C TRP A 334 -13.59 12.55 4.76
N LYS A 335 -13.60 12.47 3.43
CA LYS A 335 -12.62 13.11 2.55
C LYS A 335 -13.32 13.77 1.37
N ALA A 336 -12.93 15.02 1.08
CA ALA A 336 -13.26 15.68 -0.17
C ALA A 336 -12.00 15.78 -1.02
N ARG A 337 -12.10 15.43 -2.30
CA ARG A 337 -10.95 15.40 -3.21
C ARG A 337 -11.33 16.03 -4.56
N ILE A 338 -10.37 16.75 -5.12
CA ILE A 338 -10.42 17.24 -6.50
C ILE A 338 -9.18 16.72 -7.22
N THR A 339 -9.38 16.14 -8.39
CA THR A 339 -8.31 15.75 -9.31
C THR A 339 -8.50 16.50 -10.60
N GLN A 340 -7.52 17.29 -11.02
CA GLN A 340 -7.55 18.10 -12.24
C GLN A 340 -6.41 17.66 -13.16
N MET A 341 -6.74 17.36 -14.41
CA MET A 341 -5.78 17.16 -15.48
C MET A 341 -5.60 18.45 -16.27
N LEU A 342 -4.36 18.87 -16.48
CA LEU A 342 -3.96 20.12 -17.14
C LEU A 342 -2.89 19.85 -18.19
N LEU A 343 -2.63 20.84 -19.05
CA LEU A 343 -1.57 20.81 -20.05
C LEU A 343 -1.65 19.61 -21.01
N GLY A 344 -2.86 19.25 -21.46
CA GLY A 344 -3.09 18.05 -22.29
C GLY A 344 -2.74 16.78 -21.53
N ASP A 345 -3.26 16.66 -20.28
CA ASP A 345 -3.12 15.53 -19.36
C ASP A 345 -1.69 15.23 -18.86
N ARG A 346 -0.75 16.13 -19.18
CA ARG A 346 0.63 16.00 -18.68
C ARG A 346 0.79 16.39 -17.22
N LEU A 347 0.00 17.35 -16.72
CA LEU A 347 0.01 17.75 -15.31
C LEU A 347 -1.26 17.29 -14.61
N GLN A 348 -1.11 16.41 -13.65
CA GLN A 348 -2.17 16.02 -12.74
C GLN A 348 -2.00 16.73 -11.41
N VAL A 349 -3.05 17.40 -10.95
CA VAL A 349 -3.11 18.08 -9.66
C VAL A 349 -4.19 17.38 -8.83
N VAL A 350 -3.82 16.86 -7.66
CA VAL A 350 -4.77 16.29 -6.70
C VAL A 350 -4.72 17.12 -5.43
N THR A 351 -5.86 17.60 -5.00
CA THR A 351 -6.04 18.23 -3.69
C THR A 351 -7.08 17.47 -2.89
N ALA A 352 -6.84 17.29 -1.60
CA ALA A 352 -7.80 16.66 -0.72
C ALA A 352 -7.77 17.25 0.69
N TYR A 353 -8.92 17.21 1.33
CA TYR A 353 -9.08 17.43 2.75
C TYR A 353 -9.73 16.19 3.36
N THR A 354 -9.12 15.64 4.42
CA THR A 354 -9.65 14.49 5.14
C THR A 354 -9.80 14.82 6.62
N GLN A 355 -10.95 14.51 7.21
CA GLN A 355 -11.18 14.63 8.65
C GLN A 355 -11.43 13.25 9.25
N TYR A 356 -10.79 12.99 10.37
CA TYR A 356 -10.92 11.76 11.17
C TYR A 356 -11.48 12.10 12.54
N ARG A 357 -12.45 11.28 13.02
CA ARG A 357 -12.97 11.30 14.39
C ARG A 357 -12.96 9.85 14.89
N THR A 358 -11.92 9.46 15.60
CA THR A 358 -11.67 8.08 16.01
C THR A 358 -11.29 7.97 17.47
N LEU A 359 -11.48 6.79 18.04
CA LEU A 359 -11.26 6.55 19.48
C LEU A 359 -9.81 6.84 19.90
N TYR A 360 -8.83 6.37 19.12
CA TYR A 360 -7.42 6.45 19.52
C TYR A 360 -6.72 7.69 18.97
N ARG A 361 -7.27 8.33 17.98
CA ARG A 361 -6.69 9.52 17.40
C ARG A 361 -7.46 10.80 17.69
N GLY A 362 -8.68 10.68 18.17
CA GLY A 362 -9.55 11.83 18.43
C GLY A 362 -9.94 12.55 17.14
N ASN A 363 -10.00 13.87 17.20
CA ASN A 363 -10.32 14.73 16.06
C ASN A 363 -9.04 15.21 15.38
N SER A 364 -8.84 14.82 14.13
CA SER A 364 -7.68 15.20 13.32
C SER A 364 -8.08 15.45 11.87
N HIS A 365 -7.26 16.21 11.15
CA HIS A 365 -7.48 16.45 9.73
C HIS A 365 -6.14 16.53 8.98
N ASP A 366 -6.21 16.19 7.70
CA ASP A 366 -5.11 16.25 6.78
C ASP A 366 -5.49 17.11 5.57
N VAL A 367 -4.55 17.95 5.12
CA VAL A 367 -4.63 18.68 3.84
C VAL A 367 -3.55 18.14 2.94
N TYR A 368 -3.92 17.73 1.75
CA TYR A 368 -3.07 17.01 0.82
C TYR A 368 -3.00 17.70 -0.54
N LEU A 369 -1.79 17.76 -1.10
CA LEU A 369 -1.51 18.20 -2.46
C LEU A 369 -0.57 17.19 -3.13
N ASP A 370 -0.91 16.76 -4.35
CA ASP A 370 -0.06 15.89 -5.18
C ASP A 370 -0.01 16.46 -6.60
N LEU A 371 1.18 16.78 -7.04
CA LEU A 371 1.47 17.31 -8.37
C LEU A 371 2.27 16.27 -9.14
N ILE A 372 1.77 15.81 -10.28
CA ILE A 372 2.43 14.82 -11.12
C ILE A 372 2.56 15.41 -12.53
N TYR A 373 3.79 15.65 -12.95
CA TYR A 373 4.09 16.10 -14.32
C TYR A 373 4.78 15.00 -15.11
N ARG A 374 4.20 14.63 -16.24
CA ARG A 374 4.72 13.62 -17.17
C ARG A 374 5.27 14.32 -18.39
N PHE A 375 6.54 14.12 -18.65
CA PHE A 375 7.22 14.66 -19.81
C PHE A 375 6.84 13.87 -21.07
N THR A 376 6.97 14.51 -22.22
CA THR A 376 6.71 13.92 -23.56
C THR A 376 7.86 14.23 -24.51
N GLY A 377 7.83 13.67 -25.72
CA GLY A 377 8.88 13.87 -26.72
C GLY A 377 10.21 13.24 -26.29
N PRO A 378 11.35 13.93 -26.40
CA PRO A 378 12.67 13.38 -26.04
C PRO A 378 12.81 12.96 -24.58
N LEU A 379 11.98 13.49 -23.70
CA LEU A 379 11.96 13.17 -22.27
C LEU A 379 10.81 12.22 -21.89
N ASN A 380 10.23 11.51 -22.85
CA ASN A 380 9.22 10.51 -22.57
C ASN A 380 9.76 9.47 -21.57
N GLY A 381 8.93 9.07 -20.59
CA GLY A 381 9.35 8.23 -19.48
C GLY A 381 9.79 9.01 -18.23
N LEU A 382 10.17 10.29 -18.37
CA LEU A 382 10.49 11.15 -17.22
C LEU A 382 9.20 11.63 -16.53
N GLN A 383 9.14 11.51 -15.21
CA GLN A 383 8.09 12.03 -14.36
C GLN A 383 8.68 12.81 -13.19
N LEU A 384 8.13 13.98 -12.92
CA LEU A 384 8.34 14.73 -11.69
C LEU A 384 7.07 14.70 -10.88
N ARG A 385 7.18 14.33 -9.59
CA ARG A 385 6.07 14.33 -8.65
C ARG A 385 6.45 15.04 -7.37
N ASN A 386 5.58 15.92 -6.89
CA ASN A 386 5.67 16.49 -5.56
C ASN A 386 4.41 16.15 -4.78
N ARG A 387 4.57 15.55 -3.60
CA ARG A 387 3.49 15.22 -2.68
C ARG A 387 3.72 15.97 -1.38
N TRP A 388 2.75 16.72 -0.97
CA TRP A 388 2.77 17.44 0.30
C TRP A 388 1.51 17.15 1.10
N GLU A 389 1.66 16.87 2.38
CA GLU A 389 0.54 16.72 3.30
C GLU A 389 0.84 17.40 4.63
N ARG A 390 -0.12 18.18 5.11
CA ARG A 390 -0.16 18.74 6.45
C ARG A 390 -1.16 17.97 7.28
N SER A 391 -0.70 17.45 8.40
CA SER A 391 -1.48 16.67 9.33
C SER A 391 -1.61 17.42 10.66
N VAL A 392 -2.84 17.65 11.12
CA VAL A 392 -3.13 18.42 12.33
C VAL A 392 -4.10 17.64 13.21
N GLY A 393 -3.91 17.72 14.52
CA GLY A 393 -4.76 17.06 15.49
C GLY A 393 -4.49 15.57 15.63
N GLY A 394 -5.18 14.96 16.55
CA GLY A 394 -5.09 13.55 16.91
C GLY A 394 -3.93 13.26 17.83
N ALA A 395 -4.24 12.75 19.01
CA ALA A 395 -3.31 12.08 19.89
C ALA A 395 -3.46 10.57 19.71
N ASN A 396 -2.39 9.81 19.77
CA ASN A 396 -2.46 8.36 19.98
C ASN A 396 -1.44 7.94 21.04
N ASN A 397 -1.54 6.70 21.51
CA ASN A 397 -0.62 6.18 22.51
C ASN A 397 0.84 6.10 22.02
N LEU A 398 1.03 6.07 20.70
CA LEU A 398 2.34 6.04 20.04
C LEU A 398 2.88 7.46 19.77
N ASN A 399 1.97 8.44 19.72
CA ASN A 399 2.31 9.84 19.52
C ASN A 399 1.50 10.72 20.49
N PRO A 400 1.83 10.71 21.78
CA PRO A 400 1.07 11.42 22.82
C PRO A 400 1.34 12.91 22.77
N GLY A 401 0.79 13.59 21.85
CA GLY A 401 1.07 15.01 21.81
C GLY A 401 0.47 15.75 20.66
N ASN A 402 -0.57 15.24 20.05
CA ASN A 402 -1.40 16.01 19.13
C ASN A 402 -0.59 17.03 18.29
N ARG A 403 0.53 16.59 17.75
CA ARG A 403 1.51 17.49 17.14
C ARG A 403 1.28 17.59 15.65
N PRO A 404 1.03 18.78 15.12
CA PRO A 404 1.00 18.99 13.70
C PRO A 404 2.36 18.63 13.07
N PHE A 405 2.33 18.05 11.88
CA PHE A 405 3.52 17.86 11.07
C PHE A 405 3.19 17.99 9.58
N SER A 406 4.19 18.37 8.81
CA SER A 406 4.12 18.39 7.35
C SER A 406 5.05 17.33 6.79
N TYR A 407 4.67 16.76 5.67
CA TYR A 407 5.49 15.82 4.95
C TYR A 407 5.55 16.19 3.47
N ASN A 408 6.75 16.49 2.99
CA ASN A 408 6.99 16.77 1.58
C ASN A 408 7.82 15.63 0.97
N ARG A 409 7.46 15.23 -0.25
CA ARG A 409 8.14 14.19 -1.03
C ARG A 409 8.32 14.69 -2.44
N VAL A 410 9.56 14.95 -2.84
CA VAL A 410 9.94 15.22 -4.23
C VAL A 410 10.43 13.93 -4.84
N MET A 411 9.86 13.55 -5.97
CA MET A 411 10.08 12.25 -6.60
C MET A 411 10.35 12.47 -8.09
N ILE A 412 11.55 12.16 -8.53
CA ILE A 412 11.92 12.14 -9.95
C ILE A 412 12.07 10.68 -10.35
N SER A 413 11.40 10.26 -11.42
CA SER A 413 11.53 8.91 -11.97
C SER A 413 11.63 8.95 -13.48
N TYR A 414 12.45 8.06 -14.02
CA TYR A 414 12.58 7.85 -15.46
C TYR A 414 12.39 6.36 -15.77
N ALA A 415 11.39 6.05 -16.57
CA ALA A 415 11.12 4.70 -17.07
C ALA A 415 11.72 4.52 -18.47
N PHE A 416 12.39 3.39 -18.72
CA PHE A 416 13.02 3.05 -20.00
C PHE A 416 12.72 1.62 -20.41
#